data_bcea9d4971ce993be3c7211d28b9bc5e
#
_entry.id   bcea9d4971ce993be3c7211d28b9bc5e
#
_cell.length_a   1.000
_cell.length_b   1.000
_cell.length_c   1.000
_cell.angle_alpha   90.00
_cell.angle_beta   90.00
_cell.angle_gamma   90.00
#
_symmetry.space_group_name_H-M   'P 1'
#
loop_
_entity.id
_entity.type
_entity.pdbx_description
1 polymer ?
#
loop_
_entity_poly.entity_id
_entity_poly.type
_entity_poly.pdbx_seq_one_letter_code
_entity_poly.pdbx_strand_id
1 'polypeptide(L)'
;LDIGVARDRFLEMHAEEATPILLPSHADKATLSFETLGSAVDAWKGAHDSAALARREAEKLDIAAPGRGHSTDVERLQRRLVQQEKSMKVFSAKIDKQQTLGHIIQENWTHIESLLTQVNQAVETQGWKEIKKAAKEIPWIASLNAAERTFVTILPDEEGQPTGPQATLSLDESVHQNAQRHFEAARKQKNKCN
;
A
#
# COMPACT_ATOMS: atom_id res chain seq x y z
N LEU A 1 6.32 58.06 16.30
CA LEU A 1 5.49 57.15 15.47
C LEU A 1 6.17 55.77 15.52
N ASP A 2 5.37 54.77 15.85
CA ASP A 2 5.84 53.41 15.90
C ASP A 2 6.25 52.95 14.47
N ILE A 3 7.41 52.34 14.33
CA ILE A 3 7.98 51.96 13.03
C ILE A 3 6.99 51.07 12.22
N GLY A 4 6.19 50.27 12.90
CA GLY A 4 5.13 49.45 12.28
C GLY A 4 4.03 50.31 11.61
N VAL A 5 3.51 51.34 12.26
CA VAL A 5 2.47 52.24 11.74
C VAL A 5 2.97 53.05 10.57
N ALA A 6 4.22 53.49 10.63
CA ALA A 6 4.84 54.25 9.52
C ALA A 6 5.02 53.36 8.28
N ARG A 7 5.37 52.09 8.47
CA ARG A 7 5.55 51.12 7.40
C ARG A 7 4.25 50.79 6.66
N ASP A 8 3.14 50.63 7.38
CA ASP A 8 1.82 50.36 6.76
C ASP A 8 1.33 51.58 5.97
N ARG A 9 1.56 52.81 6.50
CA ARG A 9 1.24 54.06 5.76
C ARG A 9 2.08 54.21 4.49
N PHE A 10 3.32 53.79 4.45
CA PHE A 10 4.13 53.83 3.23
C PHE A 10 3.59 52.90 2.16
N LEU A 11 3.09 51.73 2.54
CA LEU A 11 2.46 50.80 1.60
C LEU A 11 1.16 51.35 1.06
N GLU A 12 0.34 51.99 1.89
CA GLU A 12 -0.92 52.63 1.47
C GLU A 12 -0.71 53.86 0.59
N MET A 13 0.34 54.68 0.87
CA MET A 13 0.61 55.92 0.16
C MET A 13 1.44 55.72 -1.10
N HIS A 14 1.94 54.51 -1.41
CA HIS A 14 2.86 54.28 -2.52
C HIS A 14 3.99 55.29 -2.60
N ALA A 15 4.69 55.46 -1.47
CA ALA A 15 5.77 56.45 -1.37
C ALA A 15 6.84 56.26 -2.47
N GLU A 16 7.11 57.30 -3.23
CA GLU A 16 7.99 57.26 -4.40
C GLU A 16 9.43 57.58 -4.03
N GLU A 17 9.66 58.45 -3.04
CA GLU A 17 10.99 58.89 -2.65
C GLU A 17 11.09 59.26 -1.17
N ALA A 18 12.33 59.23 -0.60
CA ALA A 18 12.65 59.74 0.71
C ALA A 18 13.70 60.88 0.54
N THR A 19 13.39 62.08 0.99
CA THR A 19 14.25 63.24 0.85
C THR A 19 14.59 63.87 2.19
N PRO A 20 15.82 64.42 2.37
CA PRO A 20 16.22 65.05 3.64
C PRO A 20 15.56 66.39 3.89
N ILE A 21 15.04 67.03 2.85
CA ILE A 21 14.47 68.39 2.89
C ILE A 21 13.21 68.40 2.03
N LEU A 22 12.14 69.06 2.51
CA LEU A 22 10.93 69.28 1.73
C LEU A 22 11.25 70.34 0.60
N LEU A 23 11.13 69.88 -0.63
CA LEU A 23 11.30 70.75 -1.80
C LEU A 23 9.96 71.38 -2.16
N PRO A 24 9.97 72.60 -2.80
CA PRO A 24 8.73 73.26 -3.28
C PRO A 24 7.87 72.37 -4.17
N SER A 25 8.47 71.42 -4.90
CA SER A 25 7.79 70.45 -5.74
C SER A 25 6.98 69.40 -4.97
N HIS A 26 7.15 69.33 -3.65
CA HIS A 26 6.46 68.39 -2.78
C HIS A 26 5.30 69.02 -1.99
N ALA A 27 5.05 70.37 -2.20
CA ALA A 27 4.04 71.11 -1.45
C ALA A 27 2.64 70.52 -1.51
N ASP A 28 2.29 69.96 -2.66
CA ASP A 28 0.95 69.34 -2.93
C ASP A 28 0.90 67.82 -2.73
N LYS A 29 2.02 67.21 -2.27
CA LYS A 29 2.11 65.78 -2.04
C LYS A 29 1.93 65.42 -0.57
N ALA A 30 1.28 64.30 -0.31
CA ALA A 30 1.21 63.76 1.05
C ALA A 30 2.61 63.35 1.53
N THR A 31 3.03 63.88 2.69
CA THR A 31 4.35 63.65 3.26
C THR A 31 4.29 63.05 4.65
N LEU A 32 5.25 62.16 4.96
CA LEU A 32 5.50 61.64 6.31
C LEU A 32 6.85 62.17 6.81
N SER A 33 6.85 62.78 8.00
CA SER A 33 8.06 63.32 8.61
C SER A 33 8.69 62.31 9.56
N PHE A 34 10.01 62.19 9.50
CA PHE A 34 10.83 61.37 10.39
C PHE A 34 11.92 62.24 11.04
N GLU A 35 12.41 61.81 12.19
CA GLU A 35 13.48 62.55 12.90
C GLU A 35 14.81 62.53 12.15
N THR A 36 15.09 61.44 11.43
CA THR A 36 16.30 61.30 10.62
C THR A 36 15.99 60.77 9.22
N LEU A 37 16.85 61.13 8.26
CA LEU A 37 16.75 60.56 6.89
C LEU A 37 16.92 59.02 6.93
N GLY A 38 17.76 58.50 7.82
CA GLY A 38 17.97 57.08 7.99
C GLY A 38 16.64 56.35 8.33
N SER A 39 15.91 56.87 9.32
CA SER A 39 14.63 56.27 9.71
C SER A 39 13.56 56.40 8.63
N ALA A 40 13.59 57.48 7.81
CA ALA A 40 12.70 57.59 6.63
C ALA A 40 13.04 56.57 5.55
N VAL A 41 14.31 56.38 5.25
CA VAL A 41 14.79 55.40 4.26
C VAL A 41 14.51 53.98 4.72
N ASP A 42 14.76 53.65 6.01
CA ASP A 42 14.48 52.33 6.56
C ASP A 42 13.00 51.99 6.56
N ALA A 43 12.12 52.97 6.89
CA ALA A 43 10.68 52.79 6.82
C ALA A 43 10.24 52.57 5.37
N TRP A 44 10.75 53.35 4.43
CA TRP A 44 10.42 53.24 3.00
C TRP A 44 10.94 51.93 2.36
N LYS A 45 12.27 51.71 2.44
CA LYS A 45 12.85 50.47 1.91
C LYS A 45 12.39 49.24 2.66
N GLY A 46 12.31 49.31 3.98
CA GLY A 46 11.85 48.19 4.79
C GLY A 46 10.40 47.81 4.45
N ALA A 47 9.53 48.76 4.07
CA ALA A 47 8.20 48.46 3.59
C ALA A 47 8.22 47.77 2.21
N HIS A 48 9.01 48.30 1.26
CA HIS A 48 9.14 47.70 -0.07
C HIS A 48 9.83 46.32 -0.02
N ASP A 49 10.93 46.19 0.73
CA ASP A 49 11.65 44.95 0.82
C ASP A 49 10.84 43.87 1.56
N SER A 50 10.05 44.24 2.56
CA SER A 50 9.14 43.31 3.23
C SER A 50 7.99 42.86 2.33
N ALA A 51 7.43 43.77 1.55
CA ALA A 51 6.37 43.42 0.56
C ALA A 51 6.94 42.51 -0.54
N ALA A 52 8.17 42.80 -1.01
CA ALA A 52 8.83 41.98 -2.00
C ALA A 52 9.18 40.59 -1.44
N LEU A 53 9.63 40.54 -0.19
CA LEU A 53 9.93 39.27 0.52
C LEU A 53 8.64 38.46 0.72
N ALA A 54 7.58 39.09 1.21
CA ALA A 54 6.29 38.44 1.41
C ALA A 54 5.71 37.91 0.09
N ARG A 55 5.85 38.66 -1.02
CA ARG A 55 5.48 38.17 -2.36
C ARG A 55 6.31 36.96 -2.79
N ARG A 56 7.62 37.00 -2.59
CA ARG A 56 8.51 35.86 -2.89
C ARG A 56 8.22 34.64 -2.01
N GLU A 57 7.86 34.86 -0.76
CA GLU A 57 7.46 33.78 0.14
C GLU A 57 6.09 33.22 -0.23
N ALA A 58 5.12 34.07 -0.58
CA ALA A 58 3.83 33.64 -1.08
C ALA A 58 3.96 32.90 -2.42
N GLU A 59 4.83 33.37 -3.31
CA GLU A 59 5.12 32.70 -4.58
C GLU A 59 5.84 31.37 -4.37
N LYS A 60 6.75 31.28 -3.39
CA LYS A 60 7.35 29.99 -2.96
C LYS A 60 6.32 29.08 -2.31
N LEU A 61 5.39 29.60 -1.53
CA LEU A 61 4.27 28.84 -0.95
C LEU A 61 3.25 28.43 -2.02
N ASP A 62 3.00 29.25 -3.05
CA ASP A 62 2.18 28.87 -4.21
C ASP A 62 2.90 27.86 -5.12
N ILE A 63 4.22 27.92 -5.22
CA ILE A 63 5.03 26.92 -5.90
C ILE A 63 5.14 25.66 -5.03
N ALA A 64 5.16 25.82 -3.70
CA ALA A 64 5.15 24.73 -2.70
C ALA A 64 3.74 24.30 -2.29
N ALA A 65 2.71 25.13 -2.54
CA ALA A 65 1.33 24.63 -2.58
C ALA A 65 1.29 23.53 -3.64
N PRO A 66 0.74 22.34 -3.30
CA PRO A 66 0.87 21.18 -4.14
C PRO A 66 0.36 21.50 -5.52
N GLY A 67 1.25 21.98 -6.38
CA GLY A 67 0.99 22.04 -7.81
C GLY A 67 0.51 20.64 -8.18
N ARG A 68 -0.41 20.52 -9.11
CA ARG A 68 -1.08 19.27 -9.54
C ARG A 68 -0.16 18.05 -9.67
N GLY A 69 1.17 18.23 -9.73
CA GLY A 69 2.18 17.18 -9.72
C GLY A 69 2.48 16.58 -8.33
N HIS A 70 2.51 17.37 -7.29
CA HIS A 70 2.88 16.90 -5.93
C HIS A 70 1.73 16.16 -5.24
N SER A 71 0.49 16.63 -5.43
CA SER A 71 -0.72 15.92 -4.98
C SER A 71 -0.85 14.58 -5.68
N THR A 72 -0.53 14.50 -6.98
CA THR A 72 -0.54 13.23 -7.73
C THR A 72 0.54 12.26 -7.27
N ASP A 73 1.71 12.73 -6.83
CA ASP A 73 2.77 11.86 -6.32
C ASP A 73 2.43 11.30 -4.93
N VAL A 74 1.88 12.10 -4.03
CA VAL A 74 1.38 11.64 -2.73
C VAL A 74 0.23 10.64 -2.91
N GLU A 75 -0.75 10.95 -3.74
CA GLU A 75 -1.84 10.03 -4.07
C GLU A 75 -1.33 8.73 -4.72
N ARG A 76 -0.32 8.84 -5.59
CA ARG A 76 0.31 7.69 -6.23
C ARG A 76 1.02 6.79 -5.22
N LEU A 77 1.73 7.38 -4.24
CA LEU A 77 2.37 6.65 -3.14
C LEU A 77 1.34 6.01 -2.22
N GLN A 78 0.26 6.73 -1.88
CA GLN A 78 -0.84 6.18 -1.08
C GLN A 78 -1.52 5.00 -1.79
N ARG A 79 -1.79 5.10 -3.08
CA ARG A 79 -2.34 3.97 -3.87
C ARG A 79 -1.41 2.77 -3.88
N ARG A 80 -0.08 2.99 -3.98
CA ARG A 80 0.91 1.91 -3.88
C ARG A 80 0.89 1.24 -2.52
N LEU A 81 0.85 2.01 -1.42
CA LEU A 81 0.76 1.48 -0.06
C LEU A 81 -0.49 0.63 0.12
N VAL A 82 -1.65 1.15 -0.26
CA VAL A 82 -2.92 0.40 -0.20
C VAL A 82 -2.85 -0.89 -1.02
N GLN A 83 -2.23 -0.85 -2.21
CA GLN A 83 -2.06 -2.04 -3.04
C GLN A 83 -1.09 -3.05 -2.41
N GLN A 84 0.00 -2.60 -1.80
CA GLN A 84 0.94 -3.47 -1.08
C GLN A 84 0.28 -4.11 0.13
N GLU A 85 -0.47 -3.36 0.94
CA GLU A 85 -1.21 -3.89 2.08
C GLU A 85 -2.24 -4.96 1.67
N LYS A 86 -2.98 -4.71 0.58
CA LYS A 86 -3.90 -5.72 0.01
C LYS A 86 -3.16 -6.97 -0.42
N SER A 87 -2.04 -6.81 -1.10
CA SER A 87 -1.21 -7.93 -1.55
C SER A 87 -0.66 -8.74 -0.36
N MET A 88 -0.17 -8.06 0.67
CA MET A 88 0.31 -8.71 1.90
C MET A 88 -0.80 -9.50 2.59
N LYS A 89 -2.01 -8.96 2.72
CA LYS A 89 -3.16 -9.70 3.28
C LYS A 89 -3.49 -10.95 2.47
N VAL A 90 -3.48 -10.86 1.13
CA VAL A 90 -3.72 -12.01 0.26
C VAL A 90 -2.61 -13.07 0.40
N PHE A 91 -1.34 -12.64 0.52
CA PHE A 91 -0.22 -13.58 0.72
C PHE A 91 -0.28 -14.23 2.10
N SER A 92 -0.56 -13.47 3.16
CA SER A 92 -0.75 -14.02 4.51
C SER A 92 -1.85 -15.09 4.52
N ALA A 93 -3.03 -14.79 3.98
CA ALA A 93 -4.12 -15.76 3.90
C ALA A 93 -3.74 -17.02 3.11
N LYS A 94 -2.92 -16.89 2.04
CA LYS A 94 -2.42 -18.06 1.30
C LYS A 94 -1.41 -18.87 2.10
N ILE A 95 -0.53 -18.21 2.87
CA ILE A 95 0.43 -18.88 3.74
C ILE A 95 -0.33 -19.67 4.80
N ASP A 96 -1.25 -19.02 5.51
CA ASP A 96 -2.05 -19.62 6.56
C ASP A 96 -2.84 -20.83 6.03
N LYS A 97 -3.48 -20.68 4.86
CA LYS A 97 -4.19 -21.77 4.19
C LYS A 97 -3.27 -22.96 3.92
N GLN A 98 -2.07 -22.73 3.37
CA GLN A 98 -1.15 -23.82 3.04
C GLN A 98 -0.61 -24.51 4.32
N GLN A 99 -0.32 -23.77 5.38
CA GLN A 99 0.09 -24.32 6.65
C GLN A 99 -1.02 -25.18 7.28
N THR A 100 -2.24 -24.67 7.31
CA THR A 100 -3.41 -25.40 7.81
C THR A 100 -3.62 -26.70 7.05
N LEU A 101 -3.54 -26.68 5.71
CA LEU A 101 -3.66 -27.89 4.90
C LEU A 101 -2.57 -28.92 5.26
N GLY A 102 -1.31 -28.48 5.42
CA GLY A 102 -0.22 -29.36 5.82
C GLY A 102 -0.46 -30.01 7.19
N HIS A 103 -0.95 -29.25 8.16
CA HIS A 103 -1.28 -29.76 9.50
C HIS A 103 -2.44 -30.77 9.46
N ILE A 104 -3.56 -30.44 8.81
CA ILE A 104 -4.70 -31.35 8.71
C ILE A 104 -4.31 -32.67 8.03
N ILE A 105 -3.47 -32.61 6.98
CA ILE A 105 -2.95 -33.82 6.33
C ILE A 105 -2.14 -34.67 7.30
N GLN A 106 -1.28 -34.06 8.13
CA GLN A 106 -0.48 -34.80 9.12
C GLN A 106 -1.33 -35.35 10.25
N GLU A 107 -2.30 -34.63 10.75
CA GLU A 107 -3.20 -35.05 11.82
C GLU A 107 -4.07 -36.23 11.39
N ASN A 108 -4.46 -36.27 10.10
CA ASN A 108 -5.31 -37.31 9.54
C ASN A 108 -4.53 -38.32 8.67
N TRP A 109 -3.25 -38.51 8.94
CA TRP A 109 -2.35 -39.29 8.10
C TRP A 109 -2.87 -40.72 7.79
N THR A 110 -3.45 -41.42 8.75
CA THR A 110 -3.98 -42.79 8.59
C THR A 110 -5.13 -42.85 7.58
N HIS A 111 -6.05 -41.87 7.64
CA HIS A 111 -7.16 -41.77 6.72
C HIS A 111 -6.69 -41.44 5.29
N ILE A 112 -5.74 -40.51 5.19
CA ILE A 112 -5.19 -40.09 3.87
C ILE A 112 -4.33 -41.17 3.25
N GLU A 113 -3.55 -41.92 4.05
CA GLU A 113 -2.79 -43.08 3.58
C GLU A 113 -3.72 -44.14 3.00
N SER A 114 -4.84 -44.43 3.70
CA SER A 114 -5.86 -45.33 3.20
C SER A 114 -6.47 -44.87 1.88
N LEU A 115 -6.78 -43.58 1.74
CA LEU A 115 -7.29 -42.98 0.51
C LEU A 115 -6.28 -43.09 -0.63
N LEU A 116 -5.00 -42.73 -0.39
CA LEU A 116 -3.93 -42.83 -1.36
C LEU A 116 -3.78 -44.28 -1.87
N THR A 117 -3.78 -45.23 -0.95
CA THR A 117 -3.65 -46.68 -1.27
C THR A 117 -4.83 -47.15 -2.11
N GLN A 118 -6.06 -46.83 -1.71
CA GLN A 118 -7.27 -47.19 -2.41
C GLN A 118 -7.33 -46.60 -3.85
N VAL A 119 -7.01 -45.32 -3.99
CA VAL A 119 -7.00 -44.65 -5.28
C VAL A 119 -5.90 -45.24 -6.18
N ASN A 120 -4.69 -45.46 -5.66
CA ASN A 120 -3.61 -46.07 -6.43
C ASN A 120 -4.00 -47.49 -6.91
N GLN A 121 -4.49 -48.32 -6.00
CA GLN A 121 -4.93 -49.68 -6.34
C GLN A 121 -6.06 -49.68 -7.38
N ALA A 122 -7.00 -48.76 -7.26
CA ALA A 122 -8.08 -48.61 -8.24
C ALA A 122 -7.56 -48.13 -9.61
N VAL A 123 -6.56 -47.22 -9.63
CA VAL A 123 -5.89 -46.75 -10.87
C VAL A 123 -5.23 -47.92 -11.59
N GLU A 124 -4.54 -48.79 -10.86
CA GLU A 124 -3.86 -49.96 -11.42
C GLU A 124 -4.84 -51.05 -11.95
N THR A 125 -5.95 -51.25 -11.24
CA THR A 125 -6.88 -52.33 -11.56
C THR A 125 -7.97 -51.96 -12.58
N GLN A 126 -8.51 -50.75 -12.48
CA GLN A 126 -9.70 -50.33 -13.27
C GLN A 126 -9.36 -49.23 -14.31
N GLY A 127 -8.23 -48.56 -14.14
CA GLY A 127 -7.80 -47.47 -14.99
C GLY A 127 -8.54 -46.13 -14.73
N TRP A 128 -7.99 -45.05 -15.21
CA TRP A 128 -8.42 -43.68 -14.92
C TRP A 128 -9.86 -43.34 -15.32
N LYS A 129 -10.40 -43.98 -16.37
CA LYS A 129 -11.74 -43.67 -16.86
C LYS A 129 -12.82 -44.14 -15.88
N GLU A 130 -12.68 -45.33 -15.35
CA GLU A 130 -13.64 -45.92 -14.41
C GLU A 130 -13.58 -45.26 -13.05
N ILE A 131 -12.37 -44.92 -12.58
CA ILE A 131 -12.21 -44.24 -11.31
C ILE A 131 -12.81 -42.84 -11.34
N LYS A 132 -12.71 -42.09 -12.46
CA LYS A 132 -13.36 -40.78 -12.59
C LYS A 132 -14.87 -40.85 -12.43
N LYS A 133 -15.49 -42.02 -12.76
CA LYS A 133 -16.92 -42.23 -12.53
C LYS A 133 -17.16 -42.56 -11.05
N ALA A 134 -16.42 -43.51 -10.51
CA ALA A 134 -16.55 -43.96 -9.13
C ALA A 134 -16.22 -42.85 -8.10
N ALA A 135 -15.25 -41.97 -8.39
CA ALA A 135 -14.89 -40.87 -7.55
C ALA A 135 -16.01 -39.86 -7.28
N LYS A 136 -17.02 -39.79 -8.16
CA LYS A 136 -18.20 -38.92 -7.93
C LYS A 136 -19.10 -39.41 -6.81
N GLU A 137 -19.02 -40.70 -6.49
CA GLU A 137 -19.80 -41.32 -5.43
C GLU A 137 -19.05 -41.31 -4.08
N ILE A 138 -17.75 -40.96 -4.10
CA ILE A 138 -16.91 -40.93 -2.90
C ILE A 138 -16.88 -39.48 -2.34
N PRO A 139 -17.46 -39.22 -1.17
CA PRO A 139 -17.58 -37.85 -0.64
C PRO A 139 -16.23 -37.20 -0.38
N TRP A 140 -15.17 -38.00 -0.19
CA TRP A 140 -13.80 -37.54 0.10
C TRP A 140 -13.00 -37.07 -1.11
N ILE A 141 -13.49 -37.36 -2.32
CA ILE A 141 -12.77 -37.07 -3.56
C ILE A 141 -13.55 -36.02 -4.35
N ALA A 142 -12.99 -34.82 -4.46
CA ALA A 142 -13.60 -33.72 -5.23
C ALA A 142 -13.28 -33.82 -6.73
N SER A 143 -12.06 -34.19 -7.11
CA SER A 143 -11.63 -34.33 -8.50
C SER A 143 -10.38 -35.20 -8.65
N LEU A 144 -10.18 -35.74 -9.87
CA LEU A 144 -9.03 -36.55 -10.25
C LEU A 144 -8.36 -35.96 -11.50
N ASN A 145 -7.04 -35.80 -11.45
CA ASN A 145 -6.22 -35.37 -12.58
C ASN A 145 -5.27 -36.50 -12.99
N ALA A 146 -5.62 -37.18 -14.08
CA ALA A 146 -4.82 -38.30 -14.59
C ALA A 146 -3.47 -37.86 -15.18
N ALA A 147 -3.40 -36.65 -15.75
CA ALA A 147 -2.17 -36.16 -16.39
C ALA A 147 -1.05 -35.90 -15.38
N GLU A 148 -1.41 -35.41 -14.21
CA GLU A 148 -0.45 -35.09 -13.13
C GLU A 148 -0.41 -36.18 -12.03
N ARG A 149 -1.18 -37.26 -12.18
CA ARG A 149 -1.35 -38.30 -11.16
C ARG A 149 -1.67 -37.72 -9.77
N THR A 150 -2.60 -36.74 -9.77
CA THR A 150 -3.03 -36.05 -8.56
C THR A 150 -4.55 -36.17 -8.39
N PHE A 151 -5.00 -36.05 -7.16
CA PHE A 151 -6.41 -35.90 -6.85
C PHE A 151 -6.65 -34.81 -5.80
N VAL A 152 -7.83 -34.24 -5.83
CA VAL A 152 -8.27 -33.28 -4.83
C VAL A 152 -9.13 -34.02 -3.81
N THR A 153 -8.67 -34.09 -2.58
CA THR A 153 -9.45 -34.63 -1.46
C THR A 153 -10.11 -33.50 -0.68
N ILE A 154 -11.28 -33.80 -0.12
CA ILE A 154 -11.90 -32.96 0.90
C ILE A 154 -11.39 -33.48 2.24
N LEU A 155 -10.68 -32.63 2.98
CA LEU A 155 -10.14 -33.01 4.29
C LEU A 155 -11.27 -33.05 5.33
N PRO A 156 -11.09 -33.82 6.42
CA PRO A 156 -12.06 -33.81 7.50
C PRO A 156 -12.13 -32.43 8.17
N ASP A 157 -13.32 -32.07 8.61
CA ASP A 157 -13.54 -30.97 9.52
C ASP A 157 -13.28 -31.39 10.99
N GLU A 158 -13.61 -30.53 11.95
CA GLU A 158 -13.45 -30.80 13.39
C GLU A 158 -14.31 -31.98 13.88
N GLU A 159 -15.38 -32.30 13.16
CA GLU A 159 -16.30 -33.42 13.45
C GLU A 159 -15.93 -34.69 12.68
N GLY A 160 -14.87 -34.67 11.86
CA GLY A 160 -14.43 -35.79 11.03
C GLY A 160 -15.26 -36.00 9.78
N GLN A 161 -16.07 -35.02 9.34
CA GLN A 161 -16.88 -35.11 8.15
C GLN A 161 -16.14 -34.56 6.91
N PRO A 162 -16.50 -35.00 5.67
CA PRO A 162 -15.87 -34.53 4.43
C PRO A 162 -16.40 -33.15 4.03
N THR A 163 -16.33 -32.16 4.94
CA THR A 163 -16.79 -30.78 4.75
C THR A 163 -15.68 -29.76 4.97
N GLY A 164 -14.47 -30.22 5.27
CA GLY A 164 -13.30 -29.41 5.49
C GLY A 164 -12.68 -28.83 4.22
N PRO A 165 -11.48 -28.25 4.33
CA PRO A 165 -10.80 -27.65 3.20
C PRO A 165 -10.34 -28.69 2.16
N GLN A 166 -10.24 -28.26 0.90
CA GLN A 166 -9.75 -29.12 -0.18
C GLN A 166 -8.23 -29.07 -0.27
N ALA A 167 -7.60 -30.22 -0.39
CA ALA A 167 -6.17 -30.37 -0.63
C ALA A 167 -5.89 -31.20 -1.89
N THR A 168 -4.87 -30.82 -2.63
CA THR A 168 -4.39 -31.59 -3.79
C THR A 168 -3.28 -32.53 -3.34
N LEU A 169 -3.48 -33.81 -3.51
CA LEU A 169 -2.52 -34.86 -3.16
C LEU A 169 -1.96 -35.52 -4.42
N SER A 170 -0.67 -35.84 -4.41
CA SER A 170 -0.01 -36.63 -5.44
C SER A 170 -0.05 -38.10 -5.07
N LEU A 171 -0.40 -38.93 -6.05
CA LEU A 171 -0.44 -40.39 -5.89
C LEU A 171 0.96 -41.01 -5.85
N ASP A 172 1.96 -40.30 -6.35
CA ASP A 172 3.35 -40.75 -6.39
C ASP A 172 4.13 -40.38 -5.10
N GLU A 173 3.50 -39.62 -4.20
CA GLU A 173 4.09 -39.12 -2.96
C GLU A 173 3.39 -39.75 -1.74
N SER A 174 4.18 -40.01 -0.68
CA SER A 174 3.62 -40.41 0.61
C SER A 174 2.80 -39.28 1.24
N VAL A 175 1.99 -39.59 2.27
CA VAL A 175 1.24 -38.58 3.03
C VAL A 175 2.18 -37.49 3.58
N HIS A 176 3.34 -37.91 4.10
CA HIS A 176 4.30 -36.98 4.65
C HIS A 176 4.89 -36.03 3.59
N GLN A 177 5.22 -36.55 2.40
CA GLN A 177 5.71 -35.73 1.29
C GLN A 177 4.64 -34.76 0.79
N ASN A 178 3.38 -35.22 0.69
CA ASN A 178 2.25 -34.38 0.35
C ASN A 178 2.07 -33.21 1.37
N ALA A 179 2.13 -33.50 2.68
CA ALA A 179 2.06 -32.48 3.71
C ALA A 179 3.25 -31.51 3.62
N GLN A 180 4.45 -32.01 3.42
CA GLN A 180 5.65 -31.19 3.27
C GLN A 180 5.56 -30.24 2.07
N ARG A 181 4.97 -30.67 0.98
CA ARG A 181 4.73 -29.84 -0.21
C ARG A 181 3.89 -28.60 0.10
N HIS A 182 2.88 -28.73 0.97
CA HIS A 182 2.07 -27.63 1.46
C HIS A 182 2.90 -26.66 2.34
N PHE A 183 3.72 -27.18 3.26
CA PHE A 183 4.61 -26.34 4.06
C PHE A 183 5.66 -25.61 3.22
N GLU A 184 6.23 -26.27 2.22
CA GLU A 184 7.17 -25.62 1.29
C GLU A 184 6.48 -24.54 0.43
N ALA A 185 5.25 -24.76 0.00
CA ALA A 185 4.45 -23.76 -0.69
C ALA A 185 4.21 -22.53 0.20
N ALA A 186 3.90 -22.73 1.49
CA ALA A 186 3.78 -21.66 2.47
C ALA A 186 5.11 -20.90 2.62
N ARG A 187 6.23 -21.63 2.76
CA ARG A 187 7.58 -21.05 2.88
C ARG A 187 7.96 -20.23 1.64
N LYS A 188 7.70 -20.74 0.44
CA LYS A 188 7.94 -20.02 -0.81
C LYS A 188 7.13 -18.72 -0.90
N GLN A 189 5.88 -18.73 -0.44
CA GLN A 189 5.05 -17.51 -0.38
C GLN A 189 5.60 -16.53 0.66
N LYS A 190 6.01 -16.99 1.84
CA LYS A 190 6.61 -16.16 2.89
C LYS A 190 7.88 -15.45 2.38
N ASN A 191 8.74 -16.17 1.67
CA ASN A 191 9.97 -15.60 1.10
C ASN A 191 9.72 -14.56 0.00
N LYS A 192 8.53 -14.53 -0.62
CA LYS A 192 8.15 -13.49 -1.59
C LYS A 192 7.61 -12.22 -0.93
N CYS A 193 7.26 -12.30 0.36
CA CYS A 193 6.75 -11.16 1.13
C CYS A 193 7.87 -10.37 1.83
N ASN A 194 9.06 -10.96 1.96
CA ASN A 194 10.27 -10.32 2.49
C ASN A 194 11.07 -9.70 1.35
#